data_68bffb3007436764468ed1c0dd16db06
#
_entry.id   68bffb3007436764468ed1c0dd16db06
#
_cell.length_a   1.000
_cell.length_b   1.000
_cell.length_c   1.000
_cell.angle_alpha   90.00
_cell.angle_beta   90.00
_cell.angle_gamma   90.00
#
_symmetry.space_group_name_H-M   'P 1'
#
loop_
_entity.id
_entity.type
_entity.pdbx_description
1 polymer ?
#
loop_
_entity_poly.entity_id
_entity_poly.type
_entity_poly.pdbx_seq_one_letter_code
_entity_poly.pdbx_strand_id
1 'polypeptide(L)'
;MARRKLTLRASQLEYAVDGANADLLDPVDPDDPAGAVIRQIERLGIRILPTLKGRPATTFRAAVFFPPHFWTQSDQVRAAWARHELVHNFQWRQLGRVVFLLRYSDPRWRWALEVQAECAAMQTYRDLGESEADLVRRATKRAHDEFSNRNRSYRFHRLENGAEKHAREILLCSVGIKR
;
A
#
# COMPACT_ATOMS: atom_id res chain seq x y z
N MET A 1 10.54 13.32 -29.30
CA MET A 1 9.64 14.16 -28.47
C MET A 1 9.70 13.69 -27.02
N ALA A 2 10.16 14.51 -26.08
CA ALA A 2 10.09 14.20 -24.66
C ALA A 2 8.62 14.18 -24.22
N ARG A 3 8.14 13.06 -23.68
CA ARG A 3 6.77 12.97 -23.15
C ARG A 3 6.68 13.88 -21.91
N ARG A 4 5.70 14.80 -21.91
CA ARG A 4 5.43 15.68 -20.77
C ARG A 4 5.16 14.82 -19.53
N LYS A 5 5.86 15.08 -18.45
CA LYS A 5 5.63 14.41 -17.17
C LYS A 5 4.30 14.88 -16.55
N LEU A 6 3.70 14.01 -15.77
CA LEU A 6 2.42 14.25 -15.09
C LEU A 6 2.66 14.76 -13.68
N THR A 7 2.05 15.89 -13.32
CA THR A 7 2.09 16.46 -11.97
C THR A 7 0.98 15.84 -11.12
N LEU A 8 1.30 15.50 -9.86
CA LEU A 8 0.30 15.14 -8.86
C LEU A 8 -0.54 16.38 -8.52
N ARG A 9 -1.86 16.21 -8.47
CA ARG A 9 -2.79 17.29 -8.09
C ARG A 9 -3.14 17.18 -6.61
N ALA A 10 -3.66 18.26 -6.02
CA ALA A 10 -4.12 18.30 -4.64
C ALA A 10 -5.05 17.12 -4.31
N SER A 11 -6.00 16.81 -5.19
CA SER A 11 -6.94 15.70 -4.99
C SER A 11 -6.31 14.32 -4.89
N GLN A 12 -5.16 14.06 -5.54
CA GLN A 12 -4.43 12.80 -5.36
C GLN A 12 -3.61 12.79 -4.07
N LEU A 13 -3.04 13.93 -3.69
CA LEU A 13 -2.31 14.08 -2.43
C LEU A 13 -3.25 13.94 -1.24
N GLU A 14 -4.38 14.62 -1.25
CA GLU A 14 -5.44 14.51 -0.23
C GLU A 14 -5.92 13.07 -0.11
N TYR A 15 -6.24 12.41 -1.21
CA TYR A 15 -6.66 11.01 -1.19
C TYR A 15 -5.60 10.08 -0.61
N ALA A 16 -4.32 10.31 -0.89
CA ALA A 16 -3.23 9.51 -0.36
C ALA A 16 -3.05 9.68 1.16
N VAL A 17 -3.32 10.89 1.67
CA VAL A 17 -3.22 11.23 3.10
C VAL A 17 -4.45 10.75 3.88
N ASP A 18 -5.61 10.77 3.22
CA ASP A 18 -6.92 10.65 3.84
C ASP A 18 -7.20 9.22 4.32
N GLY A 19 -6.24 8.55 4.85
CA GLY A 19 -6.27 7.23 5.51
C GLY A 19 -7.62 6.54 5.68
N ALA A 20 -8.57 6.84 4.80
CA ALA A 20 -10.00 6.58 4.88
C ALA A 20 -10.39 5.11 5.15
N ASN A 21 -9.39 4.25 5.23
CA ASN A 21 -9.59 2.84 5.52
C ASN A 21 -8.91 2.41 6.84
N ALA A 22 -8.27 3.32 7.57
CA ALA A 22 -7.61 2.96 8.83
C ALA A 22 -8.62 2.45 9.86
N ASP A 23 -9.79 3.09 9.94
CA ASP A 23 -10.88 2.70 10.84
C ASP A 23 -11.53 1.36 10.49
N LEU A 24 -11.27 0.85 9.30
CA LEU A 24 -11.77 -0.46 8.84
C LEU A 24 -10.78 -1.59 9.13
N LEU A 25 -9.58 -1.25 9.60
CA LEU A 25 -8.55 -2.22 9.93
C LEU A 25 -8.64 -2.60 11.41
N ASP A 26 -8.77 -3.89 11.69
CA ASP A 26 -8.70 -4.37 13.07
C ASP A 26 -7.31 -4.12 13.67
N PRO A 27 -7.20 -3.97 14.99
CA PRO A 27 -5.90 -3.96 15.67
C PRO A 27 -5.07 -5.20 15.32
N VAL A 28 -3.76 -5.02 15.22
CA VAL A 28 -2.84 -6.15 15.02
C VAL A 28 -2.60 -6.83 16.36
N ASP A 29 -2.74 -8.15 16.36
CA ASP A 29 -2.33 -8.97 17.50
C ASP A 29 -0.79 -9.07 17.50
N PRO A 30 -0.07 -8.60 18.53
CA PRO A 30 1.38 -8.65 18.54
C PRO A 30 1.94 -10.09 18.64
N ASP A 31 1.16 -11.02 19.17
CA ASP A 31 1.57 -12.42 19.32
C ASP A 31 1.32 -13.26 18.06
N ASP A 32 0.35 -12.85 17.23
CA ASP A 32 0.03 -13.48 15.94
C ASP A 32 -0.35 -12.44 14.88
N PRO A 33 0.58 -11.54 14.51
CA PRO A 33 0.24 -10.40 13.65
C PRO A 33 -0.24 -10.80 12.25
N ALA A 34 0.37 -11.82 11.65
CA ALA A 34 -0.05 -12.29 10.33
C ALA A 34 -1.41 -12.99 10.39
N GLY A 35 -1.63 -13.86 11.39
CA GLY A 35 -2.90 -14.55 11.55
C GLY A 35 -4.06 -13.60 11.86
N ALA A 36 -3.84 -12.55 12.66
CA ALA A 36 -4.87 -11.54 12.93
C ALA A 36 -5.40 -10.90 11.63
N VAL A 37 -4.49 -10.46 10.74
CA VAL A 37 -4.88 -9.84 9.47
C VAL A 37 -5.50 -10.87 8.51
N ILE A 38 -4.99 -12.09 8.47
CA ILE A 38 -5.55 -13.18 7.66
C ILE A 38 -6.99 -13.48 8.11
N ARG A 39 -7.23 -13.62 9.42
CA ARG A 39 -8.57 -13.81 9.97
C ARG A 39 -9.50 -12.65 9.64
N GLN A 40 -9.03 -11.40 9.64
CA GLN A 40 -9.82 -10.26 9.19
C GLN A 40 -10.22 -10.40 7.72
N ILE A 41 -9.29 -10.73 6.84
CA ILE A 41 -9.55 -10.97 5.42
C ILE A 41 -10.63 -12.04 5.24
N GLU A 42 -10.52 -13.15 5.95
CA GLU A 42 -11.48 -14.27 5.88
C GLU A 42 -12.87 -13.88 6.41
N ARG A 43 -12.95 -13.17 7.56
CA ARG A 43 -14.23 -12.66 8.10
C ARG A 43 -14.95 -11.71 7.14
N LEU A 44 -14.23 -10.99 6.32
CA LEU A 44 -14.78 -10.11 5.28
C LEU A 44 -15.25 -10.88 4.02
N GLY A 45 -15.16 -12.22 4.05
CA GLY A 45 -15.52 -13.09 2.93
C GLY A 45 -14.57 -12.99 1.73
N ILE A 46 -13.32 -12.55 1.98
CA ILE A 46 -12.29 -12.42 0.95
C ILE A 46 -11.46 -13.70 0.93
N ARG A 47 -11.35 -14.34 -0.22
CA ARG A 47 -10.56 -15.56 -0.38
C ARG A 47 -9.07 -15.22 -0.51
N ILE A 48 -8.23 -16.01 0.13
CA ILE A 48 -6.78 -15.94 -0.01
C ILE A 48 -6.35 -17.02 -0.99
N LEU A 49 -5.68 -16.61 -2.05
CA LEU A 49 -5.28 -17.50 -3.15
C LEU A 49 -3.79 -17.28 -3.48
N PRO A 50 -3.08 -18.32 -3.93
CA PRO A 50 -1.71 -18.15 -4.42
C PRO A 50 -1.69 -17.45 -5.78
N THR A 51 -0.68 -16.61 -6.03
CA THR A 51 -0.39 -16.13 -7.38
C THR A 51 0.53 -17.11 -8.10
N LEU A 52 0.62 -16.96 -9.42
CA LEU A 52 1.65 -17.64 -10.21
C LEU A 52 3.04 -17.11 -9.82
N LYS A 53 4.05 -17.99 -9.88
CA LYS A 53 5.45 -17.64 -9.61
C LYS A 53 5.87 -16.40 -10.40
N GLY A 54 6.52 -15.45 -9.75
CA GLY A 54 6.99 -14.21 -10.39
C GLY A 54 5.93 -13.11 -10.56
N ARG A 55 4.69 -13.32 -10.07
CA ARG A 55 3.67 -12.28 -10.04
C ARG A 55 3.64 -11.60 -8.67
N PRO A 56 3.42 -10.28 -8.61
CA PRO A 56 3.22 -9.57 -7.35
C PRO A 56 1.93 -10.01 -6.67
N ALA A 57 1.75 -9.63 -5.41
CA ALA A 57 0.45 -9.69 -4.76
C ALA A 57 -0.57 -8.86 -5.56
N THR A 58 -1.82 -9.24 -5.51
CA THR A 58 -2.89 -8.58 -6.27
C THR A 58 -4.22 -8.80 -5.58
N THR A 59 -5.02 -7.75 -5.51
CA THR A 59 -6.34 -7.79 -4.90
C THR A 59 -7.44 -7.62 -5.93
N PHE A 60 -8.49 -8.42 -5.79
CA PHE A 60 -9.79 -8.28 -6.45
C PHE A 60 -10.89 -8.27 -5.39
N ARG A 61 -12.13 -7.89 -5.78
CA ARG A 61 -13.28 -7.73 -4.88
C ARG A 61 -13.46 -8.85 -3.83
N ALA A 62 -13.24 -10.09 -4.22
CA ALA A 62 -13.53 -11.27 -3.40
C ALA A 62 -12.30 -12.15 -3.14
N ALA A 63 -11.11 -11.70 -3.52
CA ALA A 63 -9.88 -12.46 -3.33
C ALA A 63 -8.65 -11.57 -3.25
N VAL A 64 -7.71 -11.99 -2.40
CA VAL A 64 -6.35 -11.48 -2.35
C VAL A 64 -5.43 -12.61 -2.80
N PHE A 65 -4.47 -12.29 -3.65
CA PHE A 65 -3.53 -13.25 -4.21
C PHE A 65 -2.14 -12.96 -3.67
N PHE A 66 -1.52 -13.92 -2.98
CA PHE A 66 -0.16 -13.79 -2.48
C PHE A 66 0.82 -14.68 -3.25
N PRO A 67 2.02 -14.17 -3.57
CA PRO A 67 3.06 -15.00 -4.19
C PRO A 67 3.62 -16.04 -3.21
N PRO A 68 4.17 -17.16 -3.69
CA PRO A 68 4.65 -18.24 -2.81
C PRO A 68 5.62 -17.76 -1.74
N HIS A 69 6.49 -16.81 -2.04
CA HIS A 69 7.47 -16.28 -1.08
C HIS A 69 6.86 -15.44 0.03
N PHE A 70 5.59 -15.04 -0.06
CA PHE A 70 4.86 -14.42 1.05
C PHE A 70 4.86 -15.32 2.29
N TRP A 71 4.64 -16.60 2.11
CA TRP A 71 4.51 -17.56 3.21
C TRP A 71 5.83 -17.85 3.94
N THR A 72 6.97 -17.47 3.36
CA THR A 72 8.30 -17.62 3.95
C THR A 72 8.83 -16.33 4.60
N GLN A 73 8.05 -15.23 4.55
CA GLN A 73 8.39 -13.99 5.23
C GLN A 73 8.09 -14.07 6.73
N SER A 74 8.72 -13.17 7.52
CA SER A 74 8.37 -13.02 8.93
C SER A 74 6.91 -12.60 9.10
N ASP A 75 6.33 -12.90 10.26
CA ASP A 75 4.92 -12.58 10.56
C ASP A 75 4.62 -11.09 10.46
N GLN A 76 5.54 -10.23 10.90
CA GLN A 76 5.42 -8.79 10.76
C GLN A 76 5.33 -8.37 9.29
N VAL A 77 6.19 -8.90 8.43
CA VAL A 77 6.18 -8.61 7.00
C VAL A 77 4.90 -9.12 6.35
N ARG A 78 4.47 -10.33 6.71
CA ARG A 78 3.20 -10.90 6.21
C ARG A 78 2.00 -10.06 6.64
N ALA A 79 1.95 -9.62 7.90
CA ALA A 79 0.88 -8.76 8.42
C ALA A 79 0.81 -7.44 7.66
N ALA A 80 1.94 -6.75 7.52
CA ALA A 80 2.02 -5.48 6.81
C ALA A 80 1.62 -5.63 5.33
N TRP A 81 2.08 -6.68 4.68
CA TRP A 81 1.74 -6.96 3.29
C TRP A 81 0.26 -7.31 3.11
N ALA A 82 -0.28 -8.13 4.00
CA ALA A 82 -1.71 -8.48 3.98
C ALA A 82 -2.61 -7.26 4.22
N ARG A 83 -2.21 -6.33 5.10
CA ARG A 83 -2.93 -5.05 5.29
C ARG A 83 -2.88 -4.16 4.06
N HIS A 84 -1.74 -4.06 3.39
CA HIS A 84 -1.63 -3.34 2.12
C HIS A 84 -2.68 -3.84 1.11
N GLU A 85 -2.75 -5.15 0.90
CA GLU A 85 -3.71 -5.74 -0.03
C GLU A 85 -5.17 -5.58 0.44
N LEU A 86 -5.41 -5.62 1.75
CA LEU A 86 -6.74 -5.40 2.30
C LEU A 86 -7.24 -3.97 2.03
N VAL A 87 -6.36 -2.96 2.10
CA VAL A 87 -6.70 -1.58 1.71
C VAL A 87 -7.13 -1.52 0.25
N HIS A 88 -6.44 -2.20 -0.67
CA HIS A 88 -6.89 -2.27 -2.07
C HIS A 88 -8.28 -2.90 -2.21
N ASN A 89 -8.62 -3.88 -1.38
CA ASN A 89 -9.96 -4.45 -1.36
C ASN A 89 -11.01 -3.41 -0.91
N PHE A 90 -10.72 -2.61 0.12
CA PHE A 90 -11.60 -1.53 0.56
C PHE A 90 -11.75 -0.44 -0.51
N GLN A 91 -10.65 -0.01 -1.12
CA GLN A 91 -10.66 0.94 -2.24
C GLN A 91 -11.55 0.43 -3.39
N TRP A 92 -11.44 -0.85 -3.72
CA TRP A 92 -12.29 -1.47 -4.73
C TRP A 92 -13.78 -1.44 -4.35
N ARG A 93 -14.11 -1.75 -3.11
CA ARG A 93 -15.50 -1.74 -2.60
C ARG A 93 -16.07 -0.32 -2.57
N GLN A 94 -15.28 0.64 -2.11
CA GLN A 94 -15.68 2.04 -1.96
C GLN A 94 -15.87 2.73 -3.32
N LEU A 95 -14.93 2.57 -4.23
CA LEU A 95 -14.95 3.24 -5.53
C LEU A 95 -15.85 2.52 -6.55
N GLY A 96 -16.13 1.25 -6.35
CA GLY A 96 -16.73 0.39 -7.34
C GLY A 96 -15.75 -0.01 -8.47
N ARG A 97 -16.10 -1.10 -9.16
CA ARG A 97 -15.21 -1.74 -10.14
C ARG A 97 -14.68 -0.80 -11.22
N VAL A 98 -15.58 -0.07 -11.86
CA VAL A 98 -15.25 0.76 -13.02
C VAL A 98 -14.34 1.93 -12.61
N VAL A 99 -14.72 2.65 -11.54
CA VAL A 99 -13.94 3.80 -11.06
C VAL A 99 -12.58 3.37 -10.54
N PHE A 100 -12.50 2.26 -9.80
CA PHE A 100 -11.22 1.72 -9.33
C PHE A 100 -10.29 1.41 -10.52
N LEU A 101 -10.75 0.69 -11.53
CA LEU A 101 -9.94 0.34 -12.70
C LEU A 101 -9.50 1.57 -13.48
N LEU A 102 -10.38 2.55 -13.67
CA LEU A 102 -10.03 3.82 -14.32
C LEU A 102 -8.97 4.58 -13.53
N ARG A 103 -9.13 4.72 -12.21
CA ARG A 103 -8.12 5.34 -11.34
C ARG A 103 -6.80 4.57 -11.36
N TYR A 104 -6.86 3.25 -11.26
CA TYR A 104 -5.67 2.41 -11.26
C TYR A 104 -4.92 2.42 -12.62
N SER A 105 -5.57 2.79 -13.72
CA SER A 105 -4.93 2.98 -15.04
C SER A 105 -4.21 4.33 -15.20
N ASP A 106 -4.62 5.37 -14.47
CA ASP A 106 -3.93 6.68 -14.43
C ASP A 106 -2.77 6.60 -13.41
N PRO A 107 -1.50 6.85 -13.82
CA PRO A 107 -0.37 6.77 -12.91
C PRO A 107 -0.47 7.66 -11.67
N ARG A 108 -1.17 8.80 -11.73
CA ARG A 108 -1.35 9.73 -10.59
C ARG A 108 -2.29 9.13 -9.54
N TRP A 109 -3.43 8.60 -9.98
CA TRP A 109 -4.38 7.95 -9.09
C TRP A 109 -3.85 6.63 -8.57
N ARG A 110 -3.15 5.85 -9.40
CA ARG A 110 -2.47 4.65 -8.94
C ARG A 110 -1.46 4.97 -7.84
N TRP A 111 -0.65 6.03 -8.02
CA TRP A 111 0.27 6.46 -6.98
C TRP A 111 -0.45 6.74 -5.66
N ALA A 112 -1.57 7.48 -5.68
CA ALA A 112 -2.34 7.79 -4.47
C ALA A 112 -2.94 6.53 -3.81
N LEU A 113 -3.46 5.59 -4.60
CA LEU A 113 -3.99 4.31 -4.11
C LEU A 113 -2.90 3.47 -3.44
N GLU A 114 -1.73 3.37 -4.06
CA GLU A 114 -0.59 2.61 -3.53
C GLU A 114 0.00 3.27 -2.27
N VAL A 115 0.15 4.60 -2.25
CA VAL A 115 0.64 5.31 -1.04
C VAL A 115 -0.31 5.08 0.13
N GLN A 116 -1.61 5.14 -0.07
CA GLN A 116 -2.60 4.87 0.98
C GLN A 116 -2.48 3.42 1.51
N ALA A 117 -2.28 2.44 0.62
CA ALA A 117 -2.09 1.05 1.02
C ALA A 117 -0.75 0.86 1.79
N GLU A 118 0.32 1.52 1.35
CA GLU A 118 1.60 1.51 2.07
C GLU A 118 1.52 2.20 3.44
N CYS A 119 0.69 3.23 3.62
CA CYS A 119 0.44 3.81 4.94
C CYS A 119 -0.08 2.77 5.94
N ALA A 120 -1.00 1.91 5.53
CA ALA A 120 -1.51 0.84 6.39
C ALA A 120 -0.43 -0.21 6.72
N ALA A 121 0.43 -0.53 5.77
CA ALA A 121 1.59 -1.39 6.01
C ALA A 121 2.57 -0.74 7.02
N MET A 122 2.86 0.55 6.87
CA MET A 122 3.71 1.30 7.80
C MET A 122 3.12 1.37 9.21
N GLN A 123 1.82 1.61 9.35
CA GLN A 123 1.12 1.58 10.63
C GLN A 123 1.22 0.21 11.29
N THR A 124 1.14 -0.87 10.52
CA THR A 124 1.33 -2.23 11.04
C THR A 124 2.71 -2.39 11.71
N TYR A 125 3.78 -1.94 11.08
CA TYR A 125 5.12 -1.99 11.67
C TYR A 125 5.23 -1.16 12.95
N ARG A 126 4.63 0.04 12.96
CA ARG A 126 4.56 0.87 14.17
C ARG A 126 3.81 0.16 15.31
N ASP A 127 2.64 -0.39 15.03
CA ASP A 127 1.78 -1.05 16.01
C ASP A 127 2.46 -2.32 16.59
N LEU A 128 3.36 -2.93 15.84
CA LEU A 128 4.21 -4.04 16.26
C LEU A 128 5.51 -3.60 16.96
N GLY A 129 5.64 -2.31 17.29
CA GLY A 129 6.76 -1.79 18.09
C GLY A 129 8.06 -1.57 17.33
N GLU A 130 8.02 -1.45 16.00
CA GLU A 130 9.23 -1.13 15.23
C GLU A 130 9.76 0.27 15.63
N SER A 131 11.07 0.41 15.78
CA SER A 131 11.69 1.68 16.21
C SER A 131 11.46 2.80 15.20
N GLU A 132 11.47 4.07 15.67
CA GLU A 132 11.36 5.24 14.78
C GLU A 132 12.44 5.23 13.69
N ALA A 133 13.68 4.85 14.05
CA ALA A 133 14.79 4.78 13.10
C ALA A 133 14.51 3.76 11.99
N ASP A 134 13.92 2.62 12.34
CA ASP A 134 13.56 1.57 11.39
C ASP A 134 12.39 1.99 10.51
N LEU A 135 11.39 2.62 11.08
CA LEU A 135 10.25 3.19 10.33
C LEU A 135 10.72 4.23 9.31
N VAL A 136 11.65 5.13 9.70
CA VAL A 136 12.25 6.11 8.78
C VAL A 136 13.01 5.43 7.66
N ARG A 137 13.83 4.42 7.99
CA ARG A 137 14.58 3.66 6.98
C ARG A 137 13.62 2.96 6.01
N ARG A 138 12.58 2.35 6.52
CA ARG A 138 11.57 1.63 5.74
C ARG A 138 10.79 2.56 4.84
N ALA A 139 10.27 3.68 5.36
CA ALA A 139 9.56 4.68 4.58
C ALA A 139 10.43 5.25 3.44
N THR A 140 11.71 5.54 3.74
CA THR A 140 12.65 6.04 2.74
C THR A 140 12.91 5.00 1.64
N LYS A 141 13.14 3.75 2.04
CA LYS A 141 13.35 2.65 1.09
C LYS A 141 12.11 2.41 0.22
N ARG A 142 10.91 2.36 0.82
CA ARG A 142 9.66 2.18 0.09
C ARG A 142 9.40 3.33 -0.88
N ALA A 143 9.58 4.57 -0.44
CA ALA A 143 9.43 5.73 -1.32
C ALA A 143 10.37 5.65 -2.53
N HIS A 144 11.62 5.25 -2.31
CA HIS A 144 12.60 5.10 -3.39
C HIS A 144 12.27 3.93 -4.33
N ASP A 145 12.01 2.74 -3.80
CA ASP A 145 11.84 1.53 -4.61
C ASP A 145 10.49 1.51 -5.35
N GLU A 146 9.43 1.96 -4.69
CA GLU A 146 8.06 1.83 -5.20
C GLU A 146 7.58 3.10 -5.92
N PHE A 147 7.84 4.29 -5.35
CA PHE A 147 7.24 5.56 -5.78
C PHE A 147 8.17 6.46 -6.57
N SER A 148 9.42 6.07 -6.78
CA SER A 148 10.33 6.86 -7.58
C SER A 148 9.96 6.81 -9.07
N ASN A 149 10.42 7.82 -9.80
CA ASN A 149 10.27 7.87 -11.25
C ASN A 149 11.06 6.77 -12.00
N ARG A 150 11.83 5.94 -11.29
CA ARG A 150 12.55 4.79 -11.82
C ARG A 150 11.65 3.54 -11.90
N ASN A 151 10.59 3.49 -11.11
CA ASN A 151 9.65 2.36 -11.13
C ASN A 151 8.84 2.34 -12.42
N ARG A 152 9.20 1.42 -13.34
CA ARG A 152 8.53 1.25 -14.62
C ARG A 152 7.28 0.37 -14.51
N SER A 153 7.22 -0.53 -13.55
CA SER A 153 6.11 -1.48 -13.37
C SER A 153 4.79 -0.76 -13.12
N TYR A 154 4.81 0.27 -12.26
CA TYR A 154 3.65 1.10 -11.98
C TYR A 154 3.51 2.32 -12.90
N ARG A 155 4.41 2.50 -13.87
CA ARG A 155 4.49 3.67 -14.77
C ARG A 155 4.75 5.00 -14.05
N PHE A 156 5.28 4.99 -12.83
CA PHE A 156 5.58 6.21 -12.05
C PHE A 156 6.72 7.03 -12.67
N HIS A 157 7.51 6.44 -13.58
CA HIS A 157 8.44 7.20 -14.42
C HIS A 157 7.76 8.33 -15.24
N ARG A 158 6.43 8.32 -15.33
CA ARG A 158 5.64 9.39 -15.98
C ARG A 158 5.31 10.54 -15.05
N LEU A 159 5.51 10.38 -13.75
CA LEU A 159 5.29 11.42 -12.75
C LEU A 159 6.50 12.36 -12.66
N GLU A 160 6.25 13.59 -12.21
CA GLU A 160 7.30 14.56 -11.92
C GLU A 160 8.21 14.13 -10.76
N ASN A 161 9.37 14.82 -10.63
CA ASN A 161 10.39 14.52 -9.61
C ASN A 161 9.95 14.92 -8.20
N GLY A 162 8.80 14.83 -7.77
CA GLY A 162 8.32 15.11 -6.41
C GLY A 162 7.56 13.93 -5.81
N ALA A 163 7.17 12.97 -6.66
CA ALA A 163 6.31 11.87 -6.24
C ALA A 163 6.95 11.00 -5.13
N GLU A 164 8.26 10.73 -5.24
CA GLU A 164 9.02 9.99 -4.22
C GLU A 164 9.07 10.77 -2.90
N LYS A 165 9.37 12.08 -2.96
CA LYS A 165 9.40 12.94 -1.76
C LYS A 165 8.06 12.98 -1.07
N HIS A 166 6.98 13.22 -1.80
CA HIS A 166 5.62 13.24 -1.25
C HIS A 166 5.23 11.89 -0.65
N ALA A 167 5.54 10.77 -1.31
CA ALA A 167 5.28 9.44 -0.76
C ALA A 167 6.01 9.27 0.58
N ARG A 168 7.30 9.60 0.65
CA ARG A 168 8.07 9.51 1.87
C ARG A 168 7.49 10.34 3.00
N GLU A 169 7.10 11.60 2.74
CA GLU A 169 6.51 12.50 3.72
C GLU A 169 5.18 11.94 4.26
N ILE A 170 4.32 11.44 3.38
CA ILE A 170 3.03 10.84 3.76
C ILE A 170 3.25 9.57 4.58
N LEU A 171 4.15 8.68 4.18
CA LEU A 171 4.47 7.46 4.91
C LEU A 171 5.01 7.75 6.32
N LEU A 172 5.87 8.75 6.48
CA LEU A 172 6.35 9.17 7.79
C LEU A 172 5.23 9.78 8.65
N CYS A 173 4.40 10.63 8.05
CA CYS A 173 3.25 11.23 8.75
C CYS A 173 2.27 10.17 9.23
N SER A 174 2.02 9.11 8.44
CA SER A 174 1.09 8.03 8.79
C SER A 174 1.49 7.27 10.06
N VAL A 175 2.77 7.29 10.42
CA VAL A 175 3.29 6.69 11.65
C VAL A 175 3.65 7.72 12.74
N GLY A 176 3.19 8.96 12.59
CA GLY A 176 3.35 10.02 13.59
C GLY A 176 4.71 10.73 13.55
N ILE A 177 5.56 10.47 12.58
CA ILE A 177 6.88 11.10 12.44
C ILE A 177 6.73 12.39 11.60
N LYS A 178 6.84 13.54 12.25
CA LYS A 178 6.84 14.86 11.59
C LYS A 178 8.28 15.31 11.38
N ARG A 179 8.63 15.66 10.14
CA ARG A 179 9.93 16.25 9.79
C ARG A 179 9.77 17.48 8.91
#